data_58bed53a5df8b17110357893623926fd
#
_entry.id   58bed53a5df8b17110357893623926fd
#
_cell.length_a   1.000
_cell.length_b   1.000
_cell.length_c   1.000
_cell.angle_alpha   90.00
_cell.angle_beta   90.00
_cell.angle_gamma   90.00
#
_symmetry.space_group_name_H-M   'P 1'
#
loop_
_entity.id
_entity.type
_entity.pdbx_description
1 polymer ?
#
loop_
_entity_poly.entity_id
_entity_poly.type
_entity_poly.pdbx_seq_one_letter_code
_entity_poly.pdbx_strand_id
1 'polypeptide(L)'
;MNLRALSKIASNCIQCPLHESRTNVVFGEGRIDADIMLIGEAPGKNEDETGKPFVGMSGKLLSEIISEAGLKRSDIYITSIVKCRPENNRNPRKLEYSKCINLYLSNQIELINPDVIGLLGNSAVYALIGKKNIKQIHGETYELNGRKYMALFHPAAALYSRALLPQLKKDMIKLSNAI
;
A
#
# COMPACT_ATOMS: atom_id res chain seq x y z
N MET A 1 -13.97 -1.42 17.55
CA MET A 1 -12.73 -2.23 17.37
C MET A 1 -11.62 -1.26 17.07
N ASN A 2 -10.40 -1.46 17.56
CA ASN A 2 -9.25 -0.59 17.24
C ASN A 2 -8.26 -1.34 16.31
N LEU A 3 -7.29 -0.60 15.77
CA LEU A 3 -6.32 -1.12 14.80
C LEU A 3 -5.48 -2.30 15.35
N ARG A 4 -5.12 -2.26 16.64
CA ARG A 4 -4.39 -3.34 17.32
C ARG A 4 -5.20 -4.63 17.40
N ALA A 5 -6.47 -4.54 17.74
CA ALA A 5 -7.38 -5.69 17.78
C ALA A 5 -7.57 -6.28 16.38
N LEU A 6 -7.74 -5.43 15.36
CA LEU A 6 -7.85 -5.86 13.96
C LEU A 6 -6.57 -6.58 13.49
N SER A 7 -5.39 -6.08 13.83
CA SER A 7 -4.11 -6.72 13.52
C SER A 7 -3.98 -8.11 14.15
N LYS A 8 -4.42 -8.26 15.42
CA LYS A 8 -4.43 -9.56 16.10
C LYS A 8 -5.37 -10.57 15.43
N ILE A 9 -6.51 -10.13 14.92
CA ILE A 9 -7.42 -10.98 14.14
C ILE A 9 -6.76 -11.38 12.82
N ALA A 10 -6.15 -10.42 12.13
CA ALA A 10 -5.49 -10.66 10.86
C ALA A 10 -4.33 -11.64 10.95
N SER A 11 -3.57 -11.67 12.05
CA SER A 11 -2.43 -12.58 12.23
C SER A 11 -2.82 -14.06 12.15
N ASN A 12 -4.07 -14.40 12.48
CA ASN A 12 -4.60 -15.78 12.42
C ASN A 12 -5.55 -16.01 11.23
N CYS A 13 -5.57 -15.11 10.24
CA CYS A 13 -6.50 -15.19 9.12
C CYS A 13 -6.21 -16.39 8.21
N ILE A 14 -7.25 -17.16 7.89
CA ILE A 14 -7.23 -18.30 6.96
C ILE A 14 -8.28 -18.16 5.84
N GLN A 15 -8.71 -16.94 5.52
CA GLN A 15 -9.87 -16.67 4.66
C GLN A 15 -9.58 -16.77 3.15
N CYS A 16 -8.33 -16.89 2.73
CA CYS A 16 -7.96 -17.09 1.32
C CYS A 16 -6.69 -17.93 1.21
N PRO A 17 -6.38 -18.53 0.05
CA PRO A 17 -5.24 -19.47 -0.13
C PRO A 17 -3.86 -18.87 0.22
N LEU A 18 -3.71 -17.56 0.24
CA LEU A 18 -2.42 -16.92 0.60
C LEU A 18 -1.95 -17.26 2.02
N HIS A 19 -2.84 -17.76 2.89
CA HIS A 19 -2.44 -18.18 4.24
C HIS A 19 -1.57 -19.44 4.26
N GLU A 20 -1.63 -20.27 3.21
CA GLU A 20 -0.93 -21.56 3.16
C GLU A 20 0.58 -21.38 2.93
N SER A 21 0.98 -20.33 2.21
CA SER A 21 2.37 -20.09 1.81
C SER A 21 3.06 -18.93 2.53
N ARG A 22 2.33 -18.12 3.31
CA ARG A 22 2.92 -17.01 4.05
C ARG A 22 3.76 -17.48 5.24
N THR A 23 4.80 -16.74 5.57
CA THR A 23 5.52 -16.86 6.85
C THR A 23 4.87 -15.95 7.90
N ASN A 24 4.64 -14.70 7.55
CA ASN A 24 3.98 -13.72 8.42
C ASN A 24 2.84 -13.00 7.71
N VAL A 25 1.88 -12.51 8.51
CA VAL A 25 0.93 -11.49 8.05
C VAL A 25 1.60 -10.13 8.12
N VAL A 26 1.65 -9.41 7.01
CA VAL A 26 2.16 -8.03 6.92
C VAL A 26 0.96 -7.09 7.00
N PHE A 27 0.55 -6.75 8.22
CA PHE A 27 -0.68 -5.99 8.44
C PHE A 27 -0.57 -4.54 7.97
N GLY A 28 0.56 -3.92 8.21
CA GLY A 28 0.85 -2.52 7.95
C GLY A 28 1.60 -1.90 9.14
N GLU A 29 2.23 -0.75 8.92
CA GLU A 29 3.05 -0.04 9.90
C GLU A 29 2.94 1.47 9.69
N GLY A 30 3.01 2.23 10.77
CA GLY A 30 3.01 3.68 10.78
C GLY A 30 2.11 4.28 11.84
N ARG A 31 1.91 5.59 11.75
CA ARG A 31 1.08 6.35 12.70
C ARG A 31 -0.40 5.96 12.53
N ILE A 32 -1.08 5.72 13.65
CA ILE A 32 -2.48 5.25 13.65
C ILE A 32 -3.51 6.35 13.32
N ASP A 33 -3.08 7.60 13.34
CA ASP A 33 -3.81 8.82 12.98
C ASP A 33 -3.06 9.56 11.87
N ALA A 34 -2.49 8.81 10.92
CA ALA A 34 -1.72 9.37 9.81
C ALA A 34 -2.62 10.11 8.81
N ASP A 35 -2.22 11.32 8.42
CA ASP A 35 -2.90 12.09 7.38
C ASP A 35 -2.70 11.49 5.98
N ILE A 36 -1.60 10.73 5.81
CA ILE A 36 -1.26 10.02 4.56
C ILE A 36 -1.23 8.51 4.79
N MET A 37 -1.91 7.77 3.93
CA MET A 37 -1.83 6.30 3.88
C MET A 37 -1.30 5.86 2.51
N LEU A 38 -0.30 4.99 2.48
CA LEU A 38 0.22 4.38 1.25
C LEU A 38 -0.21 2.92 1.16
N ILE A 39 -0.76 2.53 0.03
CA ILE A 39 -1.26 1.17 -0.20
C ILE A 39 -0.60 0.57 -1.43
N GLY A 40 0.19 -0.48 -1.22
CA GLY A 40 0.81 -1.29 -2.28
C GLY A 40 -0.02 -2.50 -2.66
N GLU A 41 0.57 -3.39 -3.47
CA GLU A 41 -0.06 -4.60 -3.97
C GLU A 41 -0.05 -5.73 -2.91
N ALA A 42 1.12 -6.21 -2.54
CA ALA A 42 1.30 -7.37 -1.69
C ALA A 42 2.68 -7.36 -1.02
N PRO A 43 2.86 -8.09 0.10
CA PRO A 43 4.18 -8.35 0.66
C PRO A 43 5.07 -9.10 -0.31
N GLY A 44 6.35 -8.71 -0.40
CA GLY A 44 7.41 -9.47 -1.02
C GLY A 44 8.07 -10.43 -0.02
N LYS A 45 9.20 -11.05 -0.43
CA LYS A 45 9.92 -12.03 0.40
C LYS A 45 10.41 -11.43 1.73
N ASN A 46 11.07 -10.27 1.67
CA ASN A 46 11.61 -9.64 2.88
C ASN A 46 10.51 -9.17 3.84
N GLU A 47 9.39 -8.71 3.29
CA GLU A 47 8.22 -8.31 4.06
C GLU A 47 7.58 -9.52 4.75
N ASP A 48 7.46 -10.65 4.05
CA ASP A 48 6.92 -11.90 4.58
C ASP A 48 7.80 -12.47 5.70
N GLU A 49 9.13 -12.39 5.55
CA GLU A 49 10.11 -12.84 6.56
C GLU A 49 10.09 -11.97 7.82
N THR A 50 9.89 -10.66 7.68
CA THR A 50 9.99 -9.70 8.79
C THR A 50 8.65 -9.30 9.40
N GLY A 51 7.53 -9.54 8.70
CA GLY A 51 6.20 -9.05 9.08
C GLY A 51 5.99 -7.55 8.90
N LYS A 52 6.94 -6.83 8.26
CA LYS A 52 6.89 -5.38 8.08
C LYS A 52 6.72 -5.00 6.61
N PRO A 53 5.89 -3.95 6.30
CA PRO A 53 5.67 -3.54 4.93
C PRO A 53 6.87 -2.76 4.37
N PHE A 54 7.15 -2.94 3.08
CA PHE A 54 8.14 -2.17 2.33
C PHE A 54 9.52 -2.07 3.03
N VAL A 55 10.14 -3.22 3.31
CA VAL A 55 11.50 -3.33 3.90
C VAL A 55 12.55 -3.80 2.89
N GLY A 56 12.14 -4.39 1.75
CA GLY A 56 13.02 -4.78 0.66
C GLY A 56 13.55 -3.58 -0.15
N MET A 57 14.15 -3.83 -1.32
CA MET A 57 14.74 -2.78 -2.16
C MET A 57 13.72 -1.70 -2.58
N SER A 58 12.52 -2.09 -2.97
CA SER A 58 11.45 -1.14 -3.30
C SER A 58 11.01 -0.31 -2.09
N GLY A 59 11.05 -0.91 -0.90
CA GLY A 59 10.75 -0.24 0.36
C GLY A 59 11.83 0.78 0.77
N LYS A 60 13.10 0.49 0.52
CA LYS A 60 14.20 1.45 0.73
C LYS A 60 14.03 2.66 -0.18
N LEU A 61 13.79 2.42 -1.48
CA LEU A 61 13.51 3.48 -2.43
C LEU A 61 12.28 4.31 -2.03
N LEU A 62 11.21 3.66 -1.56
CA LEU A 62 10.03 4.36 -1.07
C LEU A 62 10.37 5.29 0.09
N SER A 63 11.20 4.82 1.05
CA SER A 63 11.62 5.63 2.20
C SER A 63 12.45 6.84 1.79
N GLU A 64 13.33 6.70 0.79
CA GLU A 64 14.10 7.82 0.21
C GLU A 64 13.17 8.86 -0.42
N ILE A 65 12.21 8.41 -1.24
CA ILE A 65 11.24 9.29 -1.92
C ILE A 65 10.34 10.02 -0.91
N ILE A 66 9.89 9.34 0.14
CA ILE A 66 9.13 9.96 1.24
C ILE A 66 9.95 11.06 1.91
N SER A 67 11.21 10.78 2.22
CA SER A 67 12.12 11.76 2.84
C SER A 67 12.38 12.96 1.92
N GLU A 68 12.60 12.74 0.63
CA GLU A 68 12.79 13.83 -0.35
C GLU A 68 11.53 14.69 -0.53
N ALA A 69 10.34 14.14 -0.30
CA ALA A 69 9.08 14.89 -0.28
C ALA A 69 8.85 15.68 1.04
N GLY A 70 9.84 15.70 1.94
CA GLY A 70 9.76 16.39 3.21
C GLY A 70 8.96 15.68 4.29
N LEU A 71 8.61 14.41 4.08
CA LEU A 71 7.83 13.60 5.01
C LEU A 71 8.73 12.63 5.79
N LYS A 72 8.28 12.23 6.98
CA LYS A 72 8.90 11.12 7.72
C LYS A 72 8.08 9.86 7.50
N ARG A 73 8.76 8.74 7.21
CA ARG A 73 8.09 7.44 7.06
C ARG A 73 7.25 7.07 8.29
N SER A 74 7.70 7.45 9.50
CA SER A 74 6.97 7.22 10.76
C SER A 74 5.62 7.92 10.86
N ASP A 75 5.42 9.02 10.10
CA ASP A 75 4.21 9.84 10.14
C ASP A 75 3.15 9.35 9.12
N ILE A 76 3.53 8.40 8.27
CA ILE A 76 2.69 7.80 7.23
C ILE A 76 2.29 6.40 7.67
N TYR A 77 1.05 5.95 7.34
CA TYR A 77 0.68 4.55 7.47
C TYR A 77 0.87 3.82 6.14
N ILE A 78 1.61 2.71 6.16
CA ILE A 78 1.96 1.94 4.95
C ILE A 78 1.42 0.52 5.06
N THR A 79 0.72 0.06 4.03
CA THR A 79 0.15 -1.28 3.93
C THR A 79 0.00 -1.74 2.47
N SER A 80 -0.72 -2.84 2.24
CA SER A 80 -0.98 -3.40 0.91
C SER A 80 -2.43 -3.92 0.81
N ILE A 81 -2.93 -4.13 -0.41
CA ILE A 81 -4.30 -4.66 -0.65
C ILE A 81 -4.47 -6.09 -0.15
N VAL A 82 -3.39 -6.89 -0.11
CA VAL A 82 -3.35 -8.17 0.62
C VAL A 82 -2.28 -8.14 1.70
N LYS A 83 -2.50 -8.88 2.79
CA LYS A 83 -1.61 -8.92 3.96
C LYS A 83 -0.68 -10.13 3.97
N CYS A 84 -0.82 -11.02 3.01
CA CYS A 84 -0.05 -12.25 2.86
C CYS A 84 0.67 -12.26 1.52
N ARG A 85 1.91 -12.77 1.51
CA ARG A 85 2.72 -12.87 0.29
C ARG A 85 2.14 -13.92 -0.66
N PRO A 86 1.83 -13.58 -1.92
CA PRO A 86 1.53 -14.56 -2.93
C PRO A 86 2.77 -15.38 -3.32
N GLU A 87 2.58 -16.67 -3.58
CA GLU A 87 3.65 -17.57 -3.99
C GLU A 87 4.40 -17.01 -5.22
N ASN A 88 5.73 -17.07 -5.18
CA ASN A 88 6.63 -16.52 -6.21
C ASN A 88 6.38 -15.04 -6.55
N ASN A 89 5.84 -14.25 -5.61
CA ASN A 89 5.49 -12.84 -5.80
C ASN A 89 4.55 -12.59 -7.00
N ARG A 90 3.69 -13.56 -7.35
CA ARG A 90 2.67 -13.35 -8.38
C ARG A 90 1.67 -12.27 -7.94
N ASN A 91 0.97 -11.67 -8.88
CA ASN A 91 -0.10 -10.75 -8.54
C ASN A 91 -1.22 -11.46 -7.75
N PRO A 92 -1.80 -10.80 -6.73
CA PRO A 92 -2.95 -11.36 -6.03
C PRO A 92 -4.15 -11.54 -6.97
N ARG A 93 -4.87 -12.64 -6.82
CA ARG A 93 -6.11 -12.90 -7.58
C ARG A 93 -7.25 -12.03 -7.03
N LYS A 94 -8.25 -11.77 -7.87
CA LYS A 94 -9.41 -10.93 -7.49
C LYS A 94 -10.06 -11.40 -6.18
N LEU A 95 -10.27 -12.71 -6.02
CA LEU A 95 -10.86 -13.26 -4.80
C LEU A 95 -9.99 -12.99 -3.55
N GLU A 96 -8.65 -13.07 -3.69
CA GLU A 96 -7.71 -12.88 -2.59
C GLU A 96 -7.73 -11.42 -2.11
N TYR A 97 -7.56 -10.45 -3.04
CA TYR A 97 -7.57 -9.05 -2.62
C TYR A 97 -8.96 -8.55 -2.21
N SER A 98 -10.05 -8.98 -2.86
CA SER A 98 -11.39 -8.57 -2.47
C SER A 98 -11.72 -9.00 -1.04
N LYS A 99 -11.42 -10.24 -0.65
CA LYS A 99 -11.58 -10.70 0.73
C LYS A 99 -10.74 -9.90 1.72
N CYS A 100 -9.44 -9.70 1.40
CA CYS A 100 -8.52 -9.00 2.28
C CYS A 100 -8.88 -7.52 2.46
N ILE A 101 -9.32 -6.86 1.37
CA ILE A 101 -9.83 -5.48 1.41
C ILE A 101 -11.04 -5.40 2.33
N ASN A 102 -12.05 -6.24 2.13
CA ASN A 102 -13.29 -6.21 2.91
C ASN A 102 -13.07 -6.52 4.39
N LEU A 103 -12.21 -7.50 4.72
CA LEU A 103 -11.96 -7.91 6.10
C LEU A 103 -11.05 -6.95 6.86
N TYR A 104 -10.05 -6.39 6.20
CA TYR A 104 -8.97 -5.67 6.88
C TYR A 104 -8.71 -4.27 6.35
N LEU A 105 -8.49 -4.09 5.03
CA LEU A 105 -8.04 -2.81 4.50
C LEU A 105 -9.10 -1.71 4.63
N SER A 106 -10.37 -2.02 4.36
CA SER A 106 -11.46 -1.06 4.55
C SER A 106 -11.55 -0.59 6.00
N ASN A 107 -11.43 -1.52 6.95
CA ASN A 107 -11.40 -1.20 8.37
C ASN A 107 -10.15 -0.39 8.77
N GLN A 108 -8.99 -0.67 8.16
CA GLN A 108 -7.78 0.15 8.39
C GLN A 108 -7.99 1.59 7.92
N ILE A 109 -8.55 1.77 6.71
CA ILE A 109 -8.86 3.09 6.15
C ILE A 109 -9.85 3.85 7.05
N GLU A 110 -10.89 3.19 7.54
CA GLU A 110 -11.86 3.80 8.46
C GLU A 110 -11.25 4.19 9.82
N LEU A 111 -10.42 3.31 10.40
CA LEU A 111 -9.82 3.53 11.71
C LEU A 111 -8.71 4.58 11.71
N ILE A 112 -7.94 4.68 10.63
CA ILE A 112 -6.86 5.65 10.48
C ILE A 112 -7.43 6.98 9.98
N ASN A 113 -8.45 6.93 9.12
CA ASN A 113 -9.13 8.09 8.53
C ASN A 113 -8.18 9.11 7.87
N PRO A 114 -7.31 8.68 6.93
CA PRO A 114 -6.32 9.57 6.32
C PRO A 114 -6.99 10.62 5.42
N ASP A 115 -6.37 11.80 5.30
CA ASP A 115 -6.81 12.87 4.39
C ASP A 115 -6.61 12.50 2.92
N VAL A 116 -5.53 11.74 2.65
CA VAL A 116 -5.20 11.27 1.30
C VAL A 116 -4.58 9.86 1.32
N ILE A 117 -4.95 9.06 0.32
CA ILE A 117 -4.46 7.69 0.14
C ILE A 117 -3.67 7.60 -1.16
N GLY A 118 -2.37 7.33 -1.06
CA GLY A 118 -1.51 7.04 -2.22
C GLY A 118 -1.59 5.57 -2.61
N LEU A 119 -1.98 5.28 -3.84
CA LEU A 119 -2.12 3.94 -4.39
C LEU A 119 -0.89 3.59 -5.25
N LEU A 120 -0.05 2.68 -4.77
CA LEU A 120 1.22 2.32 -5.39
C LEU A 120 1.03 1.21 -6.44
N GLY A 121 0.99 1.60 -7.71
CA GLY A 121 0.94 0.70 -8.86
C GLY A 121 -0.46 0.30 -9.33
N ASN A 122 -0.50 -0.36 -10.50
CA ASN A 122 -1.76 -0.73 -11.17
C ASN A 122 -2.70 -1.58 -10.31
N SER A 123 -2.16 -2.53 -9.55
CA SER A 123 -2.98 -3.48 -8.78
C SER A 123 -3.75 -2.78 -7.66
N ALA A 124 -3.08 -1.89 -6.90
CA ALA A 124 -3.72 -1.11 -5.85
C ALA A 124 -4.75 -0.14 -6.43
N VAL A 125 -4.39 0.57 -7.50
CA VAL A 125 -5.29 1.49 -8.23
C VAL A 125 -6.52 0.76 -8.74
N TYR A 126 -6.35 -0.38 -9.41
CA TYR A 126 -7.48 -1.13 -9.94
C TYR A 126 -8.38 -1.69 -8.85
N ALA A 127 -7.79 -2.26 -7.80
CA ALA A 127 -8.54 -2.90 -6.72
C ALA A 127 -9.40 -1.91 -5.92
N LEU A 128 -8.94 -0.65 -5.75
CA LEU A 128 -9.60 0.32 -4.88
C LEU A 128 -10.44 1.34 -5.62
N ILE A 129 -10.02 1.80 -6.79
CA ILE A 129 -10.74 2.84 -7.56
C ILE A 129 -11.13 2.41 -8.98
N GLY A 130 -10.88 1.14 -9.37
CA GLY A 130 -11.29 0.58 -10.66
C GLY A 130 -10.59 1.16 -11.89
N LYS A 131 -9.58 2.02 -11.72
CA LYS A 131 -8.83 2.63 -12.82
C LYS A 131 -7.72 1.72 -13.31
N LYS A 132 -7.28 1.92 -14.53
CA LYS A 132 -6.21 1.16 -15.20
C LYS A 132 -5.23 2.12 -15.86
N ASN A 133 -4.09 1.57 -16.29
CA ASN A 133 -3.05 2.29 -17.01
C ASN A 133 -2.40 3.42 -16.20
N ILE A 134 -1.64 3.02 -15.19
CA ILE A 134 -0.92 3.94 -14.30
C ILE A 134 -0.07 4.97 -15.04
N LYS A 135 0.45 4.63 -16.24
CA LYS A 135 1.26 5.56 -17.04
C LYS A 135 0.49 6.81 -17.50
N GLN A 136 -0.83 6.72 -17.60
CA GLN A 136 -1.68 7.85 -18.00
C GLN A 136 -2.27 8.59 -16.82
N ILE A 137 -2.38 7.96 -15.66
CA ILE A 137 -3.14 8.49 -14.52
C ILE A 137 -2.28 8.76 -13.28
N HIS A 138 -0.96 8.51 -13.32
CA HIS A 138 -0.11 8.79 -12.17
C HIS A 138 -0.13 10.28 -11.80
N GLY A 139 -0.09 10.58 -10.52
CA GLY A 139 -0.18 11.93 -10.01
C GLY A 139 -1.60 12.54 -10.07
N GLU A 140 -2.61 11.82 -10.59
CA GLU A 140 -4.00 12.26 -10.56
C GLU A 140 -4.67 11.87 -9.25
N THR A 141 -5.55 12.75 -8.77
CA THR A 141 -6.36 12.54 -7.55
C THR A 141 -7.80 12.22 -7.93
N TYR A 142 -8.35 11.23 -7.26
CA TYR A 142 -9.74 10.77 -7.43
C TYR A 142 -10.48 10.83 -6.10
N GLU A 143 -11.70 11.27 -6.10
CA GLU A 143 -12.58 11.20 -4.93
C GLU A 143 -13.53 10.01 -5.05
N LEU A 144 -13.57 9.18 -4.03
CA LEU A 144 -14.48 8.05 -3.93
C LEU A 144 -14.93 7.87 -2.48
N ASN A 145 -16.25 7.84 -2.25
CA ASN A 145 -16.85 7.69 -0.92
C ASN A 145 -16.32 8.72 0.10
N GLY A 146 -16.14 9.98 -0.34
CA GLY A 146 -15.66 11.07 0.51
C GLY A 146 -14.18 11.02 0.87
N ARG A 147 -13.38 10.18 0.19
CA ARG A 147 -11.94 10.03 0.40
C ARG A 147 -11.16 10.36 -0.86
N LYS A 148 -9.99 10.98 -0.69
CA LYS A 148 -9.07 11.30 -1.78
C LYS A 148 -8.08 10.16 -2.00
N TYR A 149 -7.96 9.72 -3.25
CA TYR A 149 -7.00 8.70 -3.69
C TYR A 149 -6.09 9.28 -4.77
N MET A 150 -4.79 9.09 -4.66
CA MET A 150 -3.82 9.50 -5.68
C MET A 150 -3.14 8.26 -6.27
N ALA A 151 -3.16 8.16 -7.60
CA ALA A 151 -2.47 7.10 -8.32
C ALA A 151 -0.97 7.40 -8.41
N LEU A 152 -0.12 6.45 -7.99
CA LEU A 152 1.34 6.58 -7.96
C LEU A 152 1.98 5.37 -8.65
N PHE A 153 3.14 5.56 -9.30
CA PHE A 153 3.95 4.41 -9.71
C PHE A 153 4.36 3.57 -8.50
N HIS A 154 4.42 2.26 -8.67
CA HIS A 154 5.00 1.41 -7.65
C HIS A 154 6.52 1.60 -7.61
N PRO A 155 7.17 1.73 -6.43
CA PRO A 155 8.62 1.92 -6.35
C PRO A 155 9.43 0.83 -7.06
N ALA A 156 8.95 -0.42 -7.07
CA ALA A 156 9.59 -1.51 -7.81
C ALA A 156 9.68 -1.22 -9.32
N ALA A 157 8.69 -0.54 -9.92
CA ALA A 157 8.74 -0.17 -11.34
C ALA A 157 9.88 0.83 -11.62
N ALA A 158 10.16 1.74 -10.69
CA ALA A 158 11.26 2.70 -10.80
C ALA A 158 12.65 2.04 -10.61
N LEU A 159 12.73 0.90 -9.93
CA LEU A 159 13.96 0.10 -9.86
C LEU A 159 14.31 -0.53 -11.22
N TYR A 160 13.31 -0.97 -11.97
CA TYR A 160 13.49 -1.53 -13.32
C TYR A 160 13.64 -0.47 -14.40
N SER A 161 12.97 0.66 -14.27
CA SER A 161 12.99 1.78 -15.22
C SER A 161 13.26 3.09 -14.50
N ARG A 162 14.52 3.51 -14.49
CA ARG A 162 14.95 4.76 -13.82
C ARG A 162 14.25 6.01 -14.37
N ALA A 163 13.72 5.95 -15.60
CA ALA A 163 12.95 7.03 -16.20
C ALA A 163 11.64 7.35 -15.43
N LEU A 164 11.13 6.41 -14.62
CA LEU A 164 9.94 6.60 -13.78
C LEU A 164 10.24 7.31 -12.45
N LEU A 165 11.49 7.34 -12.02
CA LEU A 165 11.87 7.88 -10.72
C LEU A 165 11.55 9.38 -10.56
N PRO A 166 11.84 10.26 -11.55
CA PRO A 166 11.47 11.67 -11.44
C PRO A 166 9.95 11.89 -11.32
N GLN A 167 9.15 11.09 -12.06
CA GLN A 167 7.69 11.16 -11.97
C GLN A 167 7.20 10.73 -10.60
N LEU A 168 7.70 9.61 -10.07
CA LEU A 168 7.30 9.12 -8.75
C LEU A 168 7.68 10.10 -7.63
N LYS A 169 8.86 10.75 -7.70
CA LYS A 169 9.27 11.81 -6.78
C LYS A 169 8.33 13.02 -6.85
N LYS A 170 8.04 13.49 -8.06
CA LYS A 170 7.10 14.60 -8.28
C LYS A 170 5.71 14.31 -7.72
N ASP A 171 5.21 13.10 -7.97
CA ASP A 171 3.88 12.68 -7.51
C ASP A 171 3.84 12.54 -5.98
N MET A 172 4.93 12.08 -5.35
CA MET A 172 5.02 12.00 -3.88
C MET A 172 5.02 13.41 -3.24
N ILE A 173 5.71 14.38 -3.84
CA ILE A 173 5.64 15.79 -3.42
C ILE A 173 4.22 16.34 -3.57
N LYS A 174 3.53 16.00 -4.69
CA LYS A 174 2.13 16.38 -4.87
C LYS A 174 1.22 15.76 -3.81
N LEU A 175 1.47 14.50 -3.46
CA LEU A 175 0.74 13.80 -2.39
C LEU A 175 0.95 14.50 -1.04
N SER A 176 2.19 14.88 -0.70
CA SER A 176 2.50 15.57 0.56
C SER A 176 1.83 16.94 0.68
N ASN A 177 1.52 17.59 -0.43
CA ASN A 177 0.82 18.89 -0.46
C ASN A 177 -0.72 18.75 -0.49
N ALA A 178 -1.24 17.54 -0.46
CA ALA A 178 -2.69 17.28 -0.52
C ALA A 178 -3.36 17.16 0.87
N ILE A 179 -2.55 17.32 1.95
CA ILE A 179 -2.98 17.34 3.37
C ILE A 179 -3.11 18.76 3.87
#